data_0a4815873ecae5e69b00ceb8d16bfe1e
#
_entry.id   0a4815873ecae5e69b00ceb8d16bfe1e
#
_cell.length_a   1.000
_cell.length_b   1.000
_cell.length_c   1.000
_cell.angle_alpha   90.00
_cell.angle_beta   90.00
_cell.angle_gamma   90.00
#
_symmetry.space_group_name_H-M   'P 1'
#
loop_
_entity.id
_entity.type
_entity.pdbx_description
1 polymer ?
#
loop_
_entity_poly.entity_id
_entity_poly.type
_entity_poly.pdbx_seq_one_letter_code
_entity_poly.pdbx_strand_id
1 'polypeptide(L)' 'MDNVTISLSYNGLWKMLIDRKLKKKDLQKMTHLSSSVIAKMGRDESVHLDTIVKICIALQCNISDIVELQRKEA' A
#
# COMPACT_ATOMS: atom_id res chain seq x y z
N MET A 1 -24.76 15.98 -6.07
CA MET A 1 -23.56 15.34 -5.55
C MET A 1 -23.46 13.94 -6.10
N ASP A 2 -22.26 13.51 -6.36
CA ASP A 2 -22.05 12.24 -7.03
C ASP A 2 -22.31 11.03 -6.13
N ASN A 3 -22.88 9.99 -6.69
CA ASN A 3 -23.05 8.71 -6.01
C ASN A 3 -21.81 7.85 -6.23
N VAL A 4 -20.64 8.43 -5.95
CA VAL A 4 -19.37 7.75 -6.17
C VAL A 4 -18.65 7.60 -4.84
N THR A 5 -18.26 6.38 -4.54
CA THR A 5 -17.41 6.09 -3.40
C THR A 5 -16.00 5.82 -3.91
N ILE A 6 -15.04 6.46 -3.29
CA ILE A 6 -13.63 6.24 -3.61
C ILE A 6 -12.97 5.59 -2.42
N SER A 7 -12.27 4.50 -2.65
CA SER A 7 -11.53 3.80 -1.62
C SER A 7 -10.11 3.56 -2.08
N LEU A 8 -9.21 3.35 -1.11
CA LEU A 8 -7.83 3.01 -1.38
C LEU A 8 -7.69 1.50 -1.53
N SER A 9 -6.73 1.09 -2.33
CA SER A 9 -6.32 -0.30 -2.42
C SER A 9 -4.79 -0.37 -2.49
N TYR A 10 -4.22 -1.28 -1.75
CA TYR A 10 -2.79 -1.56 -1.81
C TYR A 10 -2.52 -2.91 -2.50
N ASN A 11 -3.47 -3.37 -3.31
CA ASN A 11 -3.33 -4.66 -3.99
C ASN A 11 -2.06 -4.74 -4.84
N GLY A 12 -1.68 -3.64 -5.48
CA GLY A 12 -0.44 -3.58 -6.25
C GLY A 12 0.78 -3.90 -5.41
N LEU A 13 0.80 -3.36 -4.18
CA LEU A 13 1.89 -3.63 -3.24
C LEU A 13 1.94 -5.11 -2.86
N TRP A 14 0.79 -5.68 -2.46
CA TRP A 14 0.75 -7.07 -2.03
C TRP A 14 1.14 -8.01 -3.16
N LYS A 15 0.67 -7.73 -4.37
CA LYS A 15 1.02 -8.49 -5.55
C LYS A 15 2.52 -8.40 -5.85
N MET A 16 3.09 -7.21 -5.73
CA MET A 16 4.52 -7.01 -5.92
C MET A 16 5.34 -7.82 -4.92
N LEU A 17 4.91 -7.83 -3.65
CA LEU A 17 5.60 -8.64 -2.64
C LEU A 17 5.58 -10.11 -3.00
N ILE A 18 4.41 -10.62 -3.41
CA ILE A 18 4.28 -12.02 -3.83
C ILE A 18 5.21 -12.31 -5.01
N ASP A 19 5.22 -11.45 -6.02
CA ASP A 19 6.05 -11.62 -7.21
C ASP A 19 7.54 -11.63 -6.86
N ARG A 20 7.93 -10.89 -5.84
CA ARG A 20 9.32 -10.82 -5.39
C ARG A 20 9.64 -11.82 -4.28
N LYS A 21 8.68 -12.66 -3.93
CA LYS A 21 8.81 -13.67 -2.86
C LYS A 21 9.14 -13.04 -1.52
N LEU A 22 8.52 -11.88 -1.26
CA LEU A 22 8.65 -11.15 0.01
C LEU A 22 7.38 -11.28 0.82
N LYS A 23 7.52 -11.26 2.13
CA LYS A 23 6.40 -11.25 3.06
C LYS A 23 6.24 -9.84 3.64
N LYS A 24 5.09 -9.57 4.26
CA LYS A 24 4.87 -8.29 4.98
C LYS A 24 5.95 -8.05 6.02
N LYS A 25 6.43 -9.10 6.65
CA LYS A 25 7.51 -9.07 7.63
C LYS A 25 8.80 -8.53 7.01
N ASP A 26 9.10 -8.96 5.79
CA ASP A 26 10.28 -8.50 5.06
C ASP A 26 10.16 -7.02 4.73
N LEU A 27 8.97 -6.59 4.29
CA LEU A 27 8.70 -5.19 4.01
C LEU A 27 8.90 -4.34 5.27
N GLN A 28 8.40 -4.82 6.40
CA GLN A 28 8.57 -4.14 7.67
C GLN A 28 10.05 -3.95 8.02
N LYS A 29 10.85 -4.99 7.83
CA LYS A 29 12.30 -4.92 8.08
C LYS A 29 13.00 -3.94 7.16
N MET A 30 12.65 -3.95 5.88
CA MET A 30 13.26 -3.09 4.88
C MET A 30 12.96 -1.62 5.11
N THR A 31 11.79 -1.30 5.63
CA THR A 31 11.29 0.06 5.76
C THR A 31 11.33 0.58 7.19
N HIS A 32 11.55 -0.28 8.16
CA HIS A 32 11.46 0.04 9.59
C HIS A 32 10.10 0.57 10.01
N LEU A 33 9.06 0.23 9.26
CA LEU A 33 7.69 0.60 9.60
C LEU A 33 7.17 -0.28 10.73
N SER A 34 6.24 0.27 11.52
CA SER A 34 5.62 -0.50 12.61
C SER A 34 4.65 -1.53 12.05
N SER A 35 4.42 -2.58 12.84
CA SER A 35 3.44 -3.60 12.47
C SER A 35 2.03 -3.02 12.37
N SER A 36 1.72 -1.98 13.15
CA SER A 36 0.40 -1.34 13.09
C SER A 36 0.17 -0.60 11.78
N VAL A 37 1.22 0.00 11.19
CA VAL A 37 1.12 0.65 9.88
C VAL A 37 0.87 -0.40 8.81
N ILE A 38 1.61 -1.49 8.84
CA ILE A 38 1.42 -2.59 7.88
C ILE A 38 0.01 -3.17 8.00
N ALA A 39 -0.48 -3.32 9.22
CA ALA A 39 -1.84 -3.82 9.47
C ALA A 39 -2.91 -2.87 8.90
N LYS A 40 -2.72 -1.56 9.04
CA LYS A 40 -3.61 -0.56 8.44
C LYS A 40 -3.67 -0.71 6.93
N MET A 41 -2.52 -0.89 6.30
CA MET A 41 -2.45 -1.08 4.86
C MET A 41 -3.14 -2.38 4.44
N GLY A 42 -3.07 -3.41 5.29
CA GLY A 42 -3.80 -4.67 5.07
C GLY A 42 -5.31 -4.50 5.08
N ARG A 43 -5.80 -3.43 5.70
CA ARG A 43 -7.23 -3.09 5.73
C ARG A 43 -7.59 -1.98 4.75
N ASP A 44 -6.68 -1.64 3.85
CA ASP A 44 -6.86 -0.55 2.87
C ASP A 44 -7.15 0.80 3.52
N GLU A 45 -6.59 1.02 4.70
CA GLU A 45 -6.70 2.31 5.39
C GLU A 45 -5.59 3.25 4.94
N SER A 46 -5.87 4.54 4.97
CA SER A 46 -4.88 5.52 4.57
C SER A 46 -3.73 5.61 5.58
N VAL A 47 -2.55 5.87 5.06
CA VAL A 47 -1.34 6.07 5.86
C VAL A 47 -0.67 7.36 5.38
N HIS A 48 0.31 7.82 6.13
CA HIS A 48 1.03 9.03 5.73
C HIS A 48 1.76 8.82 4.40
N LEU A 49 1.83 9.87 3.62
CA LEU A 49 2.54 9.83 2.34
C LEU A 49 4.00 9.44 2.54
N ASP A 50 4.63 9.89 3.62
CA ASP A 50 6.01 9.50 3.94
C ASP A 50 6.18 7.99 4.03
N THR A 51 5.18 7.30 4.54
CA THR A 51 5.18 5.84 4.61
C THR A 51 5.23 5.24 3.20
N ILE A 52 4.41 5.77 2.31
CA ILE A 52 4.37 5.32 0.91
C ILE A 52 5.72 5.59 0.23
N VAL A 53 6.29 6.75 0.47
CA VAL A 53 7.60 7.12 -0.09
C VAL A 53 8.69 6.13 0.37
N LYS A 54 8.70 5.79 1.65
CA LYS A 54 9.66 4.82 2.19
C LYS A 54 9.54 3.47 1.50
N ILE A 55 8.31 3.01 1.27
CA ILE A 55 8.07 1.75 0.59
C ILE A 55 8.55 1.81 -0.86
N CYS A 56 8.27 2.91 -1.56
CA CYS A 56 8.71 3.11 -2.93
C CYS A 56 10.23 3.06 -3.03
N ILE A 57 10.92 3.71 -2.12
CA ILE A 57 12.38 3.71 -2.08
C ILE A 57 12.91 2.30 -1.84
N ALA A 58 12.35 1.61 -0.86
CA ALA A 58 12.80 0.26 -0.50
C ALA A 58 12.59 -0.75 -1.62
N LEU A 59 11.47 -0.65 -2.33
CA LEU A 59 11.12 -1.57 -3.41
C LEU A 59 11.53 -1.05 -4.79
N GLN A 60 12.07 0.15 -4.88
CA GLN A 60 12.48 0.77 -6.14
C GLN A 60 11.34 0.79 -7.16
N CYS A 61 10.23 1.37 -6.75
CA CYS A 61 9.02 1.45 -7.57
C CYS A 61 8.35 2.82 -7.43
N ASN A 62 7.31 3.03 -8.20
CA ASN A 62 6.54 4.27 -8.16
C ASN A 62 5.32 4.12 -7.26
N ILE A 63 4.78 5.25 -6.83
CA ILE A 63 3.58 5.27 -5.99
C ILE A 63 2.41 4.57 -6.68
N SER A 64 2.30 4.69 -8.00
CA SER A 64 1.24 4.05 -8.77
C SER A 64 1.32 2.53 -8.76
N ASP A 65 2.49 1.98 -8.45
CA ASP A 65 2.66 0.52 -8.33
C ASP A 65 2.13 0.00 -7.00
N ILE A 66 1.97 0.89 -6.02
CA ILE A 66 1.62 0.53 -4.64
C ILE A 66 0.18 0.88 -4.32
N VAL A 67 -0.23 2.09 -4.66
CA VAL A 67 -1.53 2.65 -4.26
C VAL A 67 -2.42 2.80 -5.48
N GLU A 68 -3.66 2.38 -5.32
CA GLU A 68 -4.67 2.48 -6.36
C GLU A 68 -5.93 3.05 -5.76
N LEU A 69 -6.59 3.92 -6.50
CA LEU A 69 -7.90 4.43 -6.13
C LEU A 69 -8.96 3.62 -6.86
N GLN A 70 -9.92 3.12 -6.10
CA GLN A 70 -11.04 2.38 -6.64
C GLN A 70 -12.31 3.21 -6.52
N ARG A 71 -13.02 3.37 -7.62
CA ARG A 71 -14.29 4.10 -7.66
C ARG A 71 -15.42 3.11 -7.78
N LYS A 72 -16.43 3.30 -6.94
CA LYS A 72 -17.68 2.55 -7.06
C LYS A 72 -18.81 3.54 -7.17
N GLU A 73 -19.66 3.33 -8.16
CA GLU A 73 -20.89 4.11 -8.29
C GLU A 73 -21.98 3.45 -7.49
N ALA A 74 -22.66 4.27 -6.72
CA ALA A 74 -23.79 3.77 -5.91
C ALA A 74 -25.03 3.57 -6.75
#